data_638658c3c17f96794e118bc82036e58a
#
_entry.id   638658c3c17f96794e118bc82036e58a
#
_cell.length_a   1.000
_cell.length_b   1.000
_cell.length_c   1.000
_cell.angle_alpha   90.00
_cell.angle_beta   90.00
_cell.angle_gamma   90.00
#
_symmetry.space_group_name_H-M   'P 1'
#
loop_
_entity.id
_entity.type
_entity.pdbx_description
1 polymer ?
#
loop_
_entity_poly.entity_id
_entity_poly.type
_entity_poly.pdbx_seq_one_letter_code
_entity_poly.pdbx_strand_id
1 'polypeptide(L)'
;VLALFAASCSISSAIAKENVSKEKPKSVEKTATAEKSYPKYVNYTISIDVGDRDIVVGEDGQALSRFKYTITNKSEFPIQNIQWLSVYVHNRQVVHSQDMQIELENTLLPGKTLTINLQIPFTQIDEKYRSIFMNTQEPIHVYKVERSVMFKDKKVVSDN
;
A
#
# COMPACT_ATOMS: atom_id res chain seq x y z
N VAL A 1 66.90 -29.79 6.96
CA VAL A 1 66.45 -29.65 6.75
C VAL A 1 65.50 -29.19 6.56
N LEU A 2 65.54 -29.23 6.65
CA LEU A 2 64.80 -28.87 6.56
C LEU A 2 63.97 -28.20 6.31
N ALA A 3 64.09 -28.03 6.38
CA ALA A 3 63.43 -27.39 6.20
C ALA A 3 62.80 -26.96 5.56
N LEU A 4 62.95 -27.21 5.35
CA LEU A 4 62.41 -26.83 4.83
C LEU A 4 61.36 -26.60 4.69
N PHE A 5 61.39 -26.71 4.93
CA PHE A 5 60.50 -26.55 4.90
C PHE A 5 59.70 -25.92 4.69
N ALA A 6 59.77 -25.66 4.84
CA ALA A 6 59.07 -25.05 4.74
C ALA A 6 58.43 -24.69 4.03
N ALA A 7 58.45 -24.93 3.81
CA ALA A 7 57.80 -24.58 3.27
C ALA A 7 56.82 -24.53 2.86
N SER A 8 56.89 -24.79 2.93
CA SER A 8 56.00 -24.69 2.62
C SER A 8 55.00 -24.26 2.61
N CYS A 9 55.06 -24.29 2.89
CA CYS A 9 54.12 -23.90 2.98
C CYS A 9 53.40 -23.26 2.59
N SER A 10 53.71 -23.21 2.46
CA SER A 10 53.07 -22.59 2.18
C SER A 10 52.21 -22.32 1.43
N ILE A 11 52.42 -22.64 1.21
CA ILE A 11 51.78 -22.37 0.59
C ILE A 11 50.62 -22.25 0.44
N SER A 12 50.82 -22.62 0.67
CA SER A 12 49.84 -22.52 0.62
C SER A 12 48.98 -21.83 0.58
N SER A 13 49.23 -21.69 0.66
CA SER A 13 48.54 -21.01 0.68
C SER A 13 47.96 -20.46 0.03
N ALA A 14 48.22 -20.61 -0.13
CA ALA A 14 47.79 -20.00 -0.58
C ALA A 14 46.87 -19.97 -1.20
N ILE A 15 46.87 -20.39 -1.19
CA ILE A 15 46.21 -20.33 -1.53
C ILE A 15 45.20 -20.06 -1.48
N ALA A 16 45.34 -20.25 -1.12
CA ALA A 16 44.61 -20.00 -0.82
C ALA A 16 43.93 -19.29 -0.95
N LYS A 17 44.01 -19.01 -0.93
CA LYS A 17 43.56 -18.18 -0.79
C LYS A 17 42.89 -17.73 -1.53
N GLU A 18 42.85 -17.78 -1.72
CA GLU A 18 42.41 -17.32 -2.15
C GLU A 18 41.58 -17.24 -2.56
N ASN A 19 41.73 -17.72 -2.44
CA ASN A 19 41.10 -17.57 -2.56
C ASN A 19 40.29 -17.30 -2.54
N VAL A 20 40.38 -17.49 -2.35
CA VAL A 20 39.79 -17.12 -2.01
C VAL A 20 39.19 -16.53 -2.22
N SER A 21 39.09 -16.48 -2.32
CA SER A 21 38.61 -15.86 -2.29
C SER A 21 38.03 -15.36 -2.76
N LYS A 22 37.87 -15.45 -2.92
CA LYS A 22 37.44 -14.92 -3.13
C LYS A 22 36.62 -14.64 -3.41
N GLU A 23 36.46 -14.77 -3.41
CA GLU A 23 35.84 -14.43 -3.42
C GLU A 23 35.10 -14.14 -3.43
N LYS A 24 34.92 -14.29 -3.39
CA LYS A 24 34.30 -13.91 -3.21
C LYS A 24 33.61 -13.38 -3.30
N PRO A 25 33.36 -13.37 -3.25
CA PRO A 25 32.71 -12.73 -3.18
C PRO A 25 32.27 -12.02 -3.73
N LYS A 26 32.04 -11.81 -4.01
CA LYS A 26 31.57 -11.10 -4.41
C LYS A 26 30.71 -11.11 -5.03
N SER A 27 30.45 -11.61 -5.41
CA SER A 27 29.53 -11.58 -5.85
C SER A 27 28.55 -11.52 -5.37
N VAL A 28 28.34 -11.77 -4.90
CA VAL A 28 27.44 -11.69 -4.32
C VAL A 28 26.88 -10.58 -4.09
N GLU A 29 27.01 -10.12 -4.01
CA GLU A 29 26.62 -9.15 -3.74
C GLU A 29 26.00 -8.48 -4.48
N LYS A 30 25.97 -8.51 -5.20
CA LYS A 30 25.40 -7.87 -5.93
C LYS A 30 24.15 -8.07 -6.20
N THR A 31 23.92 -8.92 -6.11
CA THR A 31 22.60 -9.25 -6.33
C THR A 31 21.77 -8.76 -5.30
N ALA A 32 22.26 -8.74 -4.18
CA ALA A 32 21.59 -8.07 -3.14
C ALA A 32 21.34 -6.67 -3.52
N THR A 33 21.93 -6.30 -4.59
CA THR A 33 21.69 -4.99 -5.10
C THR A 33 20.55 -4.96 -6.07
N ALA A 34 19.75 -6.00 -6.09
CA ALA A 34 18.56 -5.93 -6.88
C ALA A 34 17.83 -4.65 -6.51
N GLU A 35 17.69 -3.76 -7.44
CA GLU A 35 17.00 -2.54 -7.20
C GLU A 35 15.52 -2.82 -6.99
N LYS A 36 14.94 -2.15 -6.01
CA LYS A 36 13.50 -2.17 -5.86
C LYS A 36 12.90 -1.43 -7.04
N SER A 37 11.92 -2.06 -7.66
CA SER A 37 11.26 -1.42 -8.78
C SER A 37 9.88 -0.97 -8.36
N TYR A 38 9.44 0.16 -8.91
CA TYR A 38 8.12 0.68 -8.64
C TYR A 38 7.08 -0.22 -9.30
N PRO A 39 5.95 -0.44 -8.63
CA PRO A 39 4.86 -1.19 -9.25
C PRO A 39 4.38 -0.48 -10.50
N LYS A 40 3.93 -1.26 -11.46
CA LYS A 40 3.46 -0.72 -12.72
C LYS A 40 2.00 -0.26 -12.62
N TYR A 41 1.22 -0.95 -11.79
CA TYR A 41 -0.22 -0.69 -11.68
C TYR A 41 -0.60 -0.36 -10.25
N VAL A 42 -1.67 0.41 -10.09
CA VAL A 42 -2.11 0.83 -8.76
C VAL A 42 -2.56 -0.36 -7.92
N ASN A 43 -3.22 -1.35 -8.54
CA ASN A 43 -3.69 -2.52 -7.81
C ASN A 43 -2.55 -3.43 -7.32
N TYR A 44 -1.34 -3.24 -7.80
CA TYR A 44 -0.15 -3.90 -7.25
C TYR A 44 0.52 -3.06 -6.19
N THR A 45 0.09 -1.82 -6.03
CA THR A 45 0.69 -0.86 -5.10
C THR A 45 -0.05 -0.83 -3.79
N ILE A 46 -1.38 -0.86 -3.83
CA ILE A 46 -2.22 -0.78 -2.63
C ILE A 46 -3.38 -1.76 -2.75
N SER A 47 -3.94 -2.10 -1.59
CA SER A 47 -5.26 -2.72 -1.52
C SER A 47 -6.13 -1.85 -0.64
N ILE A 48 -7.38 -1.70 -1.01
CA ILE A 48 -8.36 -0.93 -0.26
C ILE A 48 -9.52 -1.84 0.08
N ASP A 49 -9.77 -2.01 1.37
CA ASP A 49 -10.87 -2.82 1.86
C ASP A 49 -11.85 -1.94 2.59
N VAL A 50 -13.14 -2.21 2.44
CA VAL A 50 -14.19 -1.46 3.11
C VAL A 50 -14.88 -2.39 4.08
N GLY A 51 -14.90 -2.00 5.34
CA GLY A 51 -15.53 -2.79 6.39
C GLY A 51 -16.96 -2.35 6.65
N ASP A 52 -17.39 -2.61 7.87
CA ASP A 52 -18.74 -2.31 8.27
C ASP A 52 -18.99 -0.81 8.26
N ARG A 53 -20.25 -0.45 8.06
CA ARG A 53 -20.67 0.93 8.10
C ARG A 53 -21.62 1.14 9.28
N ASP A 54 -21.68 2.37 9.75
CA ASP A 54 -22.64 2.75 10.77
C ASP A 54 -23.08 4.20 10.54
N ILE A 55 -23.86 4.70 11.46
CA ILE A 55 -24.37 6.07 11.39
C ILE A 55 -23.91 6.77 12.64
N VAL A 56 -23.34 7.96 12.45
CA VAL A 56 -22.91 8.80 13.58
C VAL A 56 -23.56 10.16 13.47
N VAL A 57 -23.59 10.88 14.56
CA VAL A 57 -24.13 12.22 14.60
C VAL A 57 -22.97 13.19 14.69
N GLY A 58 -22.91 14.13 13.77
CA GLY A 58 -21.85 15.14 13.75
C GLY A 58 -22.07 16.19 14.81
N GLU A 59 -21.06 17.06 14.92
CA GLU A 59 -21.11 18.14 15.93
C GLU A 59 -22.28 19.08 15.72
N ASP A 60 -22.71 19.22 14.47
CA ASP A 60 -23.84 20.06 14.11
C ASP A 60 -25.19 19.37 14.28
N GLY A 61 -25.20 18.14 14.82
CA GLY A 61 -26.41 17.37 15.02
C GLY A 61 -26.89 16.63 13.79
N GLN A 62 -26.18 16.71 12.68
CA GLN A 62 -26.57 16.04 11.45
C GLN A 62 -26.09 14.59 11.42
N ALA A 63 -26.86 13.73 10.79
CA ALA A 63 -26.49 12.33 10.64
C ALA A 63 -25.45 12.18 9.53
N LEU A 64 -24.50 11.28 9.77
CA LEU A 64 -23.43 10.97 8.83
C LEU A 64 -23.37 9.46 8.65
N SER A 65 -23.23 9.03 7.39
CA SER A 65 -22.99 7.64 7.10
C SER A 65 -21.48 7.42 7.18
N ARG A 66 -21.03 6.49 8.01
CA ARG A 66 -19.60 6.28 8.25
C ARG A 66 -19.18 4.92 7.70
N PHE A 67 -18.13 4.93 6.90
CA PHE A 67 -17.55 3.72 6.32
C PHE A 67 -16.10 3.60 6.77
N LYS A 68 -15.72 2.40 7.14
CA LYS A 68 -14.35 2.13 7.59
C LYS A 68 -13.55 1.60 6.41
N TYR A 69 -12.50 2.31 6.04
CA TYR A 69 -11.59 1.92 4.97
C TYR A 69 -10.28 1.47 5.55
N THR A 70 -9.74 0.38 5.01
CA THR A 70 -8.44 -0.13 5.40
C THR A 70 -7.58 -0.19 4.15
N ILE A 71 -6.47 0.56 4.15
CA ILE A 71 -5.59 0.65 3.01
C ILE A 71 -4.24 0.05 3.39
N THR A 72 -3.77 -0.88 2.56
CA THR A 72 -2.49 -1.56 2.79
C THR A 72 -1.52 -1.19 1.67
N ASN A 73 -0.29 -0.82 2.07
CA ASN A 73 0.78 -0.57 1.11
C ASN A 73 1.43 -1.90 0.74
N LYS A 74 1.19 -2.37 -0.49
CA LYS A 74 1.74 -3.62 -0.98
C LYS A 74 3.09 -3.43 -1.67
N SER A 75 3.53 -2.18 -1.82
CA SER A 75 4.77 -1.87 -2.50
C SER A 75 5.95 -1.87 -1.52
N GLU A 76 7.13 -1.63 -2.06
CA GLU A 76 8.33 -1.53 -1.23
C GLU A 76 8.75 -0.08 -0.99
N PHE A 77 7.86 0.87 -1.26
CA PHE A 77 8.17 2.29 -1.13
C PHE A 77 7.13 2.99 -0.25
N PRO A 78 7.56 3.97 0.56
CA PRO A 78 6.61 4.74 1.36
C PRO A 78 5.66 5.54 0.48
N ILE A 79 4.38 5.52 0.83
CA ILE A 79 3.33 6.19 0.08
C ILE A 79 2.95 7.49 0.77
N GLN A 80 2.77 8.56 -0.01
CA GLN A 80 2.42 9.87 0.51
C GLN A 80 1.00 10.29 0.15
N ASN A 81 0.51 9.91 -1.03
CA ASN A 81 -0.81 10.37 -1.49
C ASN A 81 -1.51 9.22 -2.23
N ILE A 82 -2.81 9.08 -1.99
CA ILE A 82 -3.61 8.04 -2.62
C ILE A 82 -4.90 8.66 -3.12
N GLN A 83 -5.27 8.34 -4.37
CA GLN A 83 -6.52 8.80 -4.97
C GLN A 83 -7.28 7.62 -5.53
N TRP A 84 -8.57 7.58 -5.22
CA TRP A 84 -9.46 6.55 -5.77
C TRP A 84 -10.89 7.08 -5.82
N LEU A 85 -11.74 6.36 -6.52
CA LEU A 85 -13.17 6.63 -6.56
C LEU A 85 -13.88 5.52 -5.82
N SER A 86 -14.76 5.87 -4.90
CA SER A 86 -15.63 4.91 -4.24
C SER A 86 -17.01 4.97 -4.90
N VAL A 87 -17.53 3.80 -5.29
CA VAL A 87 -18.84 3.69 -5.91
C VAL A 87 -19.71 2.81 -5.01
N TYR A 88 -20.79 3.36 -4.50
CA TYR A 88 -21.66 2.69 -3.54
C TYR A 88 -22.85 2.12 -4.29
N VAL A 89 -23.07 0.81 -4.18
CA VAL A 89 -24.06 0.09 -4.98
C VAL A 89 -25.01 -0.67 -4.06
N HIS A 90 -26.30 -0.51 -4.32
CA HIS A 90 -27.36 -1.24 -3.64
C HIS A 90 -28.29 -1.81 -4.71
N ASN A 91 -28.53 -3.13 -4.66
CA ASN A 91 -29.38 -3.82 -5.61
C ASN A 91 -29.01 -3.47 -7.05
N ARG A 92 -27.70 -3.55 -7.36
CA ARG A 92 -27.17 -3.31 -8.70
C ARG A 92 -27.34 -1.88 -9.19
N GLN A 93 -27.65 -0.96 -8.29
CA GLN A 93 -27.83 0.44 -8.66
C GLN A 93 -26.83 1.29 -7.89
N VAL A 94 -26.18 2.22 -8.58
CA VAL A 94 -25.28 3.17 -7.94
C VAL A 94 -26.10 4.15 -7.13
N VAL A 95 -25.88 4.17 -5.83
CA VAL A 95 -26.63 5.05 -4.93
C VAL A 95 -25.83 6.25 -4.48
N HIS A 96 -24.51 6.20 -4.67
CA HIS A 96 -23.62 7.32 -4.34
C HIS A 96 -22.24 7.04 -4.93
N SER A 97 -21.50 8.08 -5.20
CA SER A 97 -20.08 7.95 -5.56
C SER A 97 -19.32 9.09 -4.92
N GLN A 98 -18.05 8.84 -4.64
CA GLN A 98 -17.22 9.79 -3.91
C GLN A 98 -15.80 9.71 -4.39
N ASP A 99 -15.27 10.82 -4.89
CA ASP A 99 -13.83 10.92 -5.17
C ASP A 99 -13.09 11.04 -3.86
N MET A 100 -12.06 10.22 -3.70
CA MET A 100 -11.29 10.15 -2.47
C MET A 100 -9.86 10.56 -2.74
N GLN A 101 -9.31 11.34 -1.82
CA GLN A 101 -7.90 11.70 -1.85
C GLN A 101 -7.39 11.80 -0.43
N ILE A 102 -6.28 11.13 -0.17
CA ILE A 102 -5.63 11.18 1.14
C ILE A 102 -4.20 11.68 0.94
N GLU A 103 -3.87 12.75 1.63
CA GLU A 103 -2.51 13.25 1.73
C GLU A 103 -2.01 12.89 3.11
N LEU A 104 -0.93 12.11 3.20
CA LEU A 104 -0.43 11.60 4.46
C LEU A 104 0.72 12.45 4.97
N GLU A 105 0.61 12.95 6.20
CA GLU A 105 1.71 13.66 6.86
C GLU A 105 2.84 12.68 7.13
N ASN A 106 2.47 11.52 7.67
CA ASN A 106 3.42 10.43 7.88
C ASN A 106 3.16 9.39 6.82
N THR A 107 4.14 9.12 5.98
CA THR A 107 3.96 8.21 4.87
C THR A 107 3.56 6.82 5.35
N LEU A 108 2.82 6.11 4.50
CA LEU A 108 2.43 4.74 4.77
C LEU A 108 3.58 3.83 4.34
N LEU A 109 4.24 3.20 5.31
CA LEU A 109 5.41 2.39 5.06
C LEU A 109 5.06 1.06 4.37
N PRO A 110 6.03 0.44 3.70
CA PRO A 110 5.78 -0.85 3.04
C PRO A 110 5.20 -1.89 3.98
N GLY A 111 4.17 -2.58 3.52
CA GLY A 111 3.51 -3.63 4.29
C GLY A 111 2.60 -3.13 5.39
N LYS A 112 2.53 -1.83 5.60
CA LYS A 112 1.72 -1.27 6.68
C LYS A 112 0.32 -0.94 6.20
N THR A 113 -0.55 -0.76 7.17
CA THR A 113 -1.98 -0.56 6.94
C THR A 113 -2.43 0.75 7.58
N LEU A 114 -3.29 1.46 6.86
CA LEU A 114 -3.91 2.69 7.34
C LEU A 114 -5.41 2.46 7.41
N THR A 115 -6.01 2.80 8.55
CA THR A 115 -7.47 2.72 8.70
C THR A 115 -8.03 4.13 8.80
N ILE A 116 -9.04 4.41 7.98
CA ILE A 116 -9.72 5.71 8.02
C ILE A 116 -11.22 5.48 8.08
N ASN A 117 -11.90 6.41 8.71
CA ASN A 117 -13.36 6.40 8.78
C ASN A 117 -13.86 7.56 7.93
N LEU A 118 -14.49 7.21 6.79
CA LEU A 118 -15.07 8.21 5.92
C LEU A 118 -16.47 8.50 6.40
N GLN A 119 -16.79 9.78 6.59
CA GLN A 119 -18.10 10.21 7.04
C GLN A 119 -18.76 10.99 5.89
N ILE A 120 -19.91 10.50 5.43
CA ILE A 120 -20.65 11.15 4.36
C ILE A 120 -21.89 11.78 4.95
N PRO A 121 -22.01 13.11 4.93
CA PRO A 121 -23.24 13.76 5.40
C PRO A 121 -24.43 13.31 4.55
N PHE A 122 -25.54 13.04 5.20
CA PHE A 122 -26.74 12.60 4.46
C PHE A 122 -27.19 13.65 3.45
N THR A 123 -26.86 14.91 3.69
CA THR A 123 -27.16 15.99 2.74
C THR A 123 -26.41 15.83 1.42
N GLN A 124 -25.32 15.07 1.39
CA GLN A 124 -24.57 14.82 0.16
C GLN A 124 -25.05 13.57 -0.56
N ILE A 125 -25.98 12.83 0.04
CA ILE A 125 -26.56 11.64 -0.57
C ILE A 125 -27.88 12.04 -1.21
N ASP A 126 -28.13 11.58 -2.44
CA ASP A 126 -29.37 11.84 -3.14
C ASP A 126 -30.54 11.44 -2.24
N GLU A 127 -31.50 12.32 -2.14
CA GLU A 127 -32.62 12.15 -1.21
C GLU A 127 -33.29 10.79 -1.37
N LYS A 128 -33.45 10.34 -2.59
CA LYS A 128 -34.15 9.08 -2.87
C LYS A 128 -33.39 7.85 -2.34
N TYR A 129 -32.10 7.99 -2.01
CA TYR A 129 -31.30 6.88 -1.52
C TYR A 129 -30.98 6.99 -0.04
N ARG A 130 -31.38 8.07 0.63
CA ARG A 130 -31.03 8.29 2.03
C ARG A 130 -31.59 7.20 2.94
N SER A 131 -32.76 6.68 2.64
CA SER A 131 -33.35 5.63 3.47
C SER A 131 -32.51 4.36 3.44
N ILE A 132 -31.82 4.07 2.34
CA ILE A 132 -30.93 2.92 2.23
C ILE A 132 -29.75 3.12 3.16
N PHE A 133 -29.16 4.30 3.17
CA PHE A 133 -28.02 4.60 4.04
C PHE A 133 -28.43 4.65 5.51
N MET A 134 -29.67 5.03 5.80
CA MET A 134 -30.16 5.06 7.17
C MET A 134 -30.34 3.68 7.77
N ASN A 135 -30.60 2.68 6.94
CA ASN A 135 -30.82 1.32 7.42
C ASN A 135 -29.52 0.53 7.27
N THR A 136 -28.78 0.38 8.37
CA THR A 136 -27.47 -0.27 8.33
C THR A 136 -27.57 -1.78 8.04
N GLN A 137 -28.77 -2.35 8.03
CA GLN A 137 -28.97 -3.74 7.62
C GLN A 137 -29.07 -3.88 6.10
N GLU A 138 -29.30 -2.81 5.38
CA GLU A 138 -29.34 -2.87 3.93
C GLU A 138 -27.90 -3.01 3.39
N PRO A 139 -27.67 -4.01 2.52
CA PRO A 139 -26.31 -4.22 2.01
C PRO A 139 -25.94 -3.14 1.00
N ILE A 140 -24.80 -2.51 1.23
CA ILE A 140 -24.21 -1.57 0.28
C ILE A 140 -22.83 -2.11 -0.05
N HIS A 141 -22.61 -2.38 -1.34
CA HIS A 141 -21.29 -2.82 -1.82
C HIS A 141 -20.53 -1.60 -2.28
N VAL A 142 -19.29 -1.48 -1.84
CA VAL A 142 -18.44 -0.36 -2.21
C VAL A 142 -17.37 -0.87 -3.17
N TYR A 143 -17.41 -0.36 -4.39
CA TYR A 143 -16.39 -0.65 -5.40
C TYR A 143 -15.37 0.47 -5.38
N LYS A 144 -14.09 0.11 -5.43
CA LYS A 144 -12.99 1.07 -5.37
C LYS A 144 -12.29 1.05 -6.72
N VAL A 145 -12.31 2.19 -7.37
CA VAL A 145 -11.60 2.37 -8.64
C VAL A 145 -10.34 3.16 -8.30
N GLU A 146 -9.22 2.44 -8.15
CA GLU A 146 -7.97 3.08 -7.82
C GLU A 146 -7.51 3.96 -8.98
N ARG A 147 -7.05 5.16 -8.67
CA ARG A 147 -6.66 6.11 -9.69
C ARG A 147 -5.16 6.35 -9.69
N SER A 148 -4.60 6.71 -8.56
CA SER A 148 -3.17 7.00 -8.51
C SER A 148 -2.63 6.88 -7.10
N VAL A 149 -1.33 6.57 -7.03
CA VAL A 149 -0.58 6.55 -5.79
C VAL A 149 0.69 7.35 -6.02
N MET A 150 0.96 8.30 -5.12
CA MET A 150 2.20 9.05 -5.16
C MET A 150 3.06 8.61 -3.99
N PHE A 151 4.31 8.27 -4.28
CA PHE A 151 5.27 7.86 -3.27
C PHE A 151 5.94 9.07 -2.65
N LYS A 152 6.67 8.84 -1.57
CA LYS A 152 7.38 9.91 -0.85
C LYS A 152 8.34 10.67 -1.76
N ASP A 153 8.96 10.00 -2.72
CA ASP A 153 9.91 10.62 -3.64
C ASP A 153 9.20 11.33 -4.81
N LYS A 154 7.87 11.44 -4.75
CA LYS A 154 7.03 12.11 -5.73
C LYS A 154 6.78 11.34 -7.01
N LYS A 155 7.26 10.11 -7.11
CA LYS A 155 6.90 9.25 -8.24
C LYS A 155 5.44 8.84 -8.12
N VAL A 156 4.77 8.71 -9.26
CA VAL A 156 3.34 8.43 -9.31
C VAL A 156 3.09 7.16 -10.13
N VAL A 157 2.22 6.31 -9.60
CA VAL A 157 1.68 5.17 -10.34
C VAL A 157 0.22 5.47 -10.63
N SER A 158 -0.18 5.29 -11.88
CA SER A 158 -1.54 5.58 -12.31
C SER A 158 -1.93 4.58 -13.38
N ASP A 159 -3.21 4.21 -13.40
CA ASP A 159 -3.74 3.23 -14.34
C ASP A 159 -4.35 3.86 -15.59
N ASN A 160 -4.06 5.08 -15.90
CA ASN A 160 -4.60 5.75 -17.10
C ASN A 160 -4.03 5.21 -18.36
#